data_c2f3c2823b5a2d64e3f2687dbfa0c610
#
_entry.id   c2f3c2823b5a2d64e3f2687dbfa0c610
#
_cell.length_a   1.000
_cell.length_b   1.000
_cell.length_c   1.000
_cell.angle_alpha   90.00
_cell.angle_beta   90.00
_cell.angle_gamma   90.00
#
_symmetry.space_group_name_H-M   'P 1'
#
loop_
_entity.id
_entity.type
_entity.pdbx_description
1 polymer ?
#
loop_
_entity_poly.entity_id
_entity_poly.type
_entity_poly.pdbx_seq_one_letter_code
_entity_poly.pdbx_strand_id
1 'polypeptide(L)'
;MLERIEKILLADSGTGHTEEMLKMLMELPSFQAANVTVLHVVPPQVTTEEMTRRLEEGGQVLSAAIQNLGLEAQKVDPILKQGDPKNIVVKMADDTETDLIIMGSRGLKRLQSILENSVSQYVFQLASRPMLLVKDDIYVKRINRVMVAIDQSETAKDTLALALKIVKDIKGGQLVLVHTNPDMKLKPGEIAGNPEEDPVMVPAIAEAKKLGISYKAIAPEGKPGERICQVAEDLNVDLLILGSPDRRPTIAKGLPDLDRLLGQSLSDYVRVYANCPVLLVRTPT
;
A
#
# COMPACT_ATOMS: atom_id res chain seq x y z
N MET A 1 5.77 -15.68 -2.44
CA MET A 1 5.89 -15.14 -3.81
C MET A 1 4.52 -14.64 -4.25
N LEU A 2 4.38 -13.33 -4.49
CA LEU A 2 3.13 -12.72 -4.99
C LEU A 2 3.00 -12.97 -6.50
N GLU A 3 2.87 -14.24 -6.88
CA GLU A 3 2.76 -14.60 -8.31
C GLU A 3 1.42 -14.18 -8.92
N ARG A 4 0.36 -14.15 -8.11
CA ARG A 4 -0.98 -13.80 -8.58
C ARG A 4 -1.80 -13.18 -7.45
N ILE A 5 -2.47 -12.09 -7.74
CA ILE A 5 -3.45 -11.48 -6.84
C ILE A 5 -4.84 -11.94 -7.31
N GLU A 6 -5.46 -12.81 -6.54
CA GLU A 6 -6.76 -13.41 -6.87
C GLU A 6 -7.88 -12.95 -5.92
N LYS A 7 -7.50 -12.53 -4.71
CA LYS A 7 -8.45 -12.10 -3.67
C LYS A 7 -8.03 -10.75 -3.09
N ILE A 8 -8.87 -9.76 -3.29
CA ILE A 8 -8.65 -8.39 -2.79
C ILE A 8 -9.70 -8.09 -1.73
N LEU A 9 -9.25 -7.59 -0.57
CA LEU A 9 -10.11 -7.04 0.46
C LEU A 9 -10.06 -5.51 0.40
N LEU A 10 -11.14 -4.88 -0.03
CA LEU A 10 -11.34 -3.44 0.09
C LEU A 10 -12.01 -3.14 1.42
N ALA A 11 -11.26 -2.59 2.39
CA ALA A 11 -11.81 -2.10 3.64
C ALA A 11 -12.22 -0.63 3.44
N ASP A 12 -13.48 -0.43 3.14
CA ASP A 12 -14.02 0.87 2.78
C ASP A 12 -14.70 1.56 3.97
N SER A 13 -14.34 2.81 4.19
CA SER A 13 -14.94 3.67 5.22
C SER A 13 -16.03 4.61 4.68
N GLY A 14 -16.29 4.58 3.37
CA GLY A 14 -17.18 5.52 2.68
C GLY A 14 -16.55 6.89 2.45
N THR A 15 -15.22 7.01 2.61
CA THR A 15 -14.50 8.26 2.41
C THR A 15 -13.16 8.02 1.71
N GLY A 16 -12.70 9.00 0.94
CA GLY A 16 -11.43 8.95 0.24
C GLY A 16 -11.55 8.37 -1.17
N HIS A 17 -10.45 7.86 -1.71
CA HIS A 17 -10.30 7.46 -3.11
C HIS A 17 -9.86 5.99 -3.26
N THR A 18 -10.26 5.12 -2.31
CA THR A 18 -9.89 3.70 -2.33
C THR A 18 -10.56 2.94 -3.46
N GLU A 19 -11.80 3.28 -3.75
CA GLU A 19 -12.60 2.66 -4.82
C GLU A 19 -12.02 2.99 -6.20
N GLU A 20 -11.68 4.26 -6.44
CA GLU A 20 -11.07 4.70 -7.69
C GLU A 20 -9.70 4.04 -7.89
N MET A 21 -8.91 3.91 -6.83
CA MET A 21 -7.62 3.23 -6.90
C MET A 21 -7.78 1.73 -7.21
N LEU A 22 -8.72 1.06 -6.55
CA LEU A 22 -9.02 -0.34 -6.86
C LEU A 22 -9.50 -0.49 -8.30
N LYS A 23 -10.39 0.39 -8.77
CA LYS A 23 -10.88 0.37 -10.15
C LYS A 23 -9.75 0.48 -11.17
N MET A 24 -8.80 1.39 -10.96
CA MET A 24 -7.61 1.51 -11.81
C MET A 24 -6.76 0.24 -11.81
N LEU A 25 -6.60 -0.41 -10.66
CA LEU A 25 -5.89 -1.69 -10.59
C LEU A 25 -6.63 -2.79 -11.34
N MET A 26 -7.95 -2.88 -11.22
CA MET A 26 -8.77 -3.89 -11.91
C MET A 26 -8.80 -3.71 -13.45
N GLU A 27 -8.40 -2.54 -13.96
CA GLU A 27 -8.18 -2.35 -15.40
C GLU A 27 -6.88 -3.02 -15.89
N LEU A 28 -5.94 -3.33 -15.00
CA LEU A 28 -4.68 -3.97 -15.35
C LEU A 28 -4.85 -5.49 -15.49
N PRO A 29 -4.33 -6.12 -16.56
CA PRO A 29 -4.42 -7.56 -16.79
C PRO A 29 -4.04 -8.42 -15.59
N SER A 30 -3.04 -7.99 -14.81
CA SER A 30 -2.58 -8.70 -13.61
C SER A 30 -3.60 -8.77 -12.47
N PHE A 31 -4.62 -7.93 -12.47
CA PHE A 31 -5.65 -7.86 -11.43
C PHE A 31 -7.04 -8.25 -11.91
N GLN A 32 -7.27 -8.31 -13.23
CA GLN A 32 -8.60 -8.54 -13.81
C GLN A 32 -9.27 -9.84 -13.36
N ALA A 33 -8.48 -10.86 -12.97
CA ALA A 33 -9.01 -12.14 -12.50
C ALA A 33 -9.35 -12.14 -11.00
N ALA A 34 -9.06 -11.07 -10.27
CA ALA A 34 -9.27 -11.00 -8.84
C ALA A 34 -10.75 -10.88 -8.48
N ASN A 35 -11.13 -11.55 -7.39
CA ASN A 35 -12.39 -11.34 -6.69
C ASN A 35 -12.18 -10.29 -5.60
N VAL A 36 -13.17 -9.43 -5.42
CA VAL A 36 -13.12 -8.30 -4.49
C VAL A 36 -14.13 -8.49 -3.38
N THR A 37 -13.67 -8.59 -2.15
CA THR A 37 -14.52 -8.45 -0.97
C THR A 37 -14.55 -6.98 -0.56
N VAL A 38 -15.72 -6.35 -0.60
CA VAL A 38 -15.92 -4.96 -0.12
C VAL A 38 -16.44 -5.03 1.31
N LEU A 39 -15.61 -4.66 2.26
CA LEU A 39 -15.94 -4.72 3.69
C LEU A 39 -16.18 -3.31 4.24
N HIS A 40 -17.37 -3.10 4.80
CA HIS A 40 -17.63 -1.95 5.67
C HIS A 40 -17.88 -2.41 7.10
N VAL A 41 -17.25 -1.75 8.07
CA VAL A 41 -17.37 -2.10 9.50
C VAL A 41 -18.00 -0.96 10.27
N VAL A 42 -19.12 -1.25 10.90
CA VAL A 42 -19.85 -0.33 11.77
C VAL A 42 -19.41 -0.52 13.21
N PRO A 43 -18.78 0.48 13.85
CA PRO A 43 -18.42 0.41 15.26
C PRO A 43 -19.65 0.24 16.16
N PRO A 44 -19.55 -0.49 17.29
CA PRO A 44 -20.65 -0.64 18.25
C PRO A 44 -21.16 0.71 18.75
N GLN A 45 -22.48 0.82 18.90
CA GLN A 45 -23.15 2.00 19.43
C GLN A 45 -23.78 1.70 20.80
N VAL A 46 -24.09 2.75 21.55
CA VAL A 46 -24.64 2.63 22.92
C VAL A 46 -26.13 2.25 22.91
N THR A 47 -26.90 2.77 21.95
CA THR A 47 -28.32 2.49 21.81
C THR A 47 -28.65 1.63 20.59
N THR A 48 -29.75 0.89 20.67
CA THR A 48 -30.22 0.05 19.56
C THR A 48 -30.65 0.91 18.36
N GLU A 49 -31.29 2.05 18.61
CA GLU A 49 -31.72 2.97 17.56
C GLU A 49 -30.53 3.53 16.77
N GLU A 50 -29.50 3.98 17.49
CA GLU A 50 -28.26 4.47 16.86
C GLU A 50 -27.56 3.35 16.08
N MET A 51 -27.53 2.14 16.65
CA MET A 51 -26.94 0.98 15.96
C MET A 51 -27.68 0.65 14.67
N THR A 52 -29.02 0.65 14.69
CA THR A 52 -29.83 0.40 13.50
C THR A 52 -29.55 1.45 12.43
N ARG A 53 -29.56 2.73 12.82
CA ARG A 53 -29.25 3.84 11.91
C ARG A 53 -27.86 3.69 11.27
N ARG A 54 -26.83 3.35 12.06
CA ARG A 54 -25.46 3.15 11.57
C ARG A 54 -25.33 1.95 10.63
N LEU A 55 -26.09 0.90 10.86
CA LEU A 55 -26.12 -0.25 9.95
C LEU A 55 -26.79 0.11 8.61
N GLU A 56 -27.87 0.90 8.63
CA GLU A 56 -28.49 1.40 7.39
C GLU A 56 -27.53 2.31 6.62
N GLU A 57 -26.87 3.26 7.27
CA GLU A 57 -25.83 4.11 6.68
C GLU A 57 -24.70 3.27 6.08
N GLY A 58 -24.22 2.25 6.81
CA GLY A 58 -23.21 1.31 6.33
C GLY A 58 -23.63 0.51 5.11
N GLY A 59 -24.91 0.12 5.04
CA GLY A 59 -25.49 -0.51 3.84
C GLY A 59 -25.49 0.42 2.64
N GLN A 60 -25.74 1.72 2.85
CA GLN A 60 -25.66 2.73 1.79
C GLN A 60 -24.21 2.93 1.30
N VAL A 61 -23.23 2.95 2.22
CA VAL A 61 -21.81 3.02 1.86
C VAL A 61 -21.41 1.85 0.98
N LEU A 62 -21.76 0.61 1.37
CA LEU A 62 -21.48 -0.58 0.54
C LEU A 62 -22.16 -0.51 -0.83
N SER A 63 -23.41 -0.10 -0.88
CA SER A 63 -24.14 0.04 -2.14
C SER A 63 -23.47 1.07 -3.07
N ALA A 64 -23.05 2.21 -2.53
CA ALA A 64 -22.33 3.23 -3.28
C ALA A 64 -20.98 2.71 -3.79
N ALA A 65 -20.21 2.02 -2.93
CA ALA A 65 -18.91 1.44 -3.30
C ALA A 65 -19.04 0.44 -4.46
N ILE A 66 -20.03 -0.46 -4.41
CA ILE A 66 -20.29 -1.42 -5.50
C ILE A 66 -20.61 -0.71 -6.81
N GLN A 67 -21.48 0.32 -6.75
CA GLN A 67 -21.85 1.12 -7.92
C GLN A 67 -20.63 1.85 -8.50
N ASN A 68 -19.81 2.45 -7.66
CA ASN A 68 -18.61 3.19 -8.08
C ASN A 68 -17.56 2.27 -8.70
N LEU A 69 -17.38 1.08 -8.15
CA LEU A 69 -16.46 0.07 -8.71
C LEU A 69 -16.89 -0.37 -10.10
N GLY A 70 -18.19 -0.54 -10.34
CA GLY A 70 -18.71 -0.93 -11.65
C GLY A 70 -18.20 -2.28 -12.15
N LEU A 71 -17.80 -3.15 -11.24
CA LEU A 71 -17.33 -4.51 -11.53
C LEU A 71 -18.53 -5.46 -11.73
N GLU A 72 -18.28 -6.58 -12.39
CA GLU A 72 -19.29 -7.63 -12.53
C GLU A 72 -19.72 -8.16 -11.15
N ALA A 73 -21.03 -8.33 -10.95
CA ALA A 73 -21.59 -8.75 -9.65
C ALA A 73 -20.98 -10.07 -9.10
N GLN A 74 -20.54 -10.93 -9.99
CA GLN A 74 -19.91 -12.22 -9.63
C GLN A 74 -18.51 -12.05 -9.04
N LYS A 75 -17.87 -10.90 -9.26
CA LYS A 75 -16.51 -10.58 -8.76
C LYS A 75 -16.51 -9.78 -7.47
N VAL A 76 -17.68 -9.36 -6.99
CA VAL A 76 -17.79 -8.48 -5.82
C VAL A 76 -18.64 -9.14 -4.74
N ASP A 77 -18.06 -9.30 -3.56
CA ASP A 77 -18.72 -9.82 -2.37
C ASP A 77 -18.84 -8.70 -1.31
N PRO A 78 -20.02 -8.09 -1.14
CA PRO A 78 -20.23 -7.02 -0.15
C PRO A 78 -20.48 -7.60 1.24
N ILE A 79 -19.70 -7.14 2.22
CA ILE A 79 -19.80 -7.58 3.60
C ILE A 79 -19.97 -6.38 4.54
N LEU A 80 -21.09 -6.34 5.26
CA LEU A 80 -21.34 -5.43 6.38
C LEU A 80 -21.07 -6.18 7.69
N LYS A 81 -20.20 -5.64 8.53
CA LYS A 81 -19.89 -6.20 9.86
C LYS A 81 -20.07 -5.16 10.94
N GLN A 82 -20.54 -5.61 12.10
CA GLN A 82 -20.51 -4.83 13.35
C GLN A 82 -19.29 -5.24 14.16
N GLY A 83 -18.56 -4.27 14.70
CA GLY A 83 -17.44 -4.53 15.57
C GLY A 83 -16.36 -3.45 15.52
N ASP A 84 -15.22 -3.74 16.14
CA ASP A 84 -14.05 -2.86 16.02
C ASP A 84 -13.41 -3.03 14.64
N PRO A 85 -13.34 -1.96 13.81
CA PRO A 85 -12.76 -2.02 12.47
C PRO A 85 -11.33 -2.58 12.44
N LYS A 86 -10.53 -2.29 13.47
CA LYS A 86 -9.14 -2.75 13.59
C LYS A 86 -9.07 -4.28 13.55
N ASN A 87 -9.87 -4.92 14.40
CA ASN A 87 -9.88 -6.36 14.55
C ASN A 87 -10.60 -7.06 13.39
N ILE A 88 -11.74 -6.48 12.95
CA ILE A 88 -12.56 -7.09 11.89
C ILE A 88 -11.81 -7.14 10.56
N VAL A 89 -11.11 -6.06 10.16
CA VAL A 89 -10.35 -6.05 8.89
C VAL A 89 -9.24 -7.12 8.89
N VAL A 90 -8.46 -7.22 9.98
CA VAL A 90 -7.40 -8.25 10.09
C VAL A 90 -8.00 -9.64 10.02
N LYS A 91 -9.07 -9.89 10.80
CA LYS A 91 -9.73 -11.19 10.81
C LYS A 91 -10.31 -11.55 9.45
N MET A 92 -10.97 -10.61 8.76
CA MET A 92 -11.51 -10.86 7.42
C MET A 92 -10.41 -11.18 6.42
N ALA A 93 -9.28 -10.46 6.46
CA ALA A 93 -8.14 -10.74 5.58
C ALA A 93 -7.57 -12.15 5.79
N ASP A 94 -7.56 -12.63 7.03
CA ASP A 94 -7.12 -14.00 7.35
C ASP A 94 -8.19 -15.05 6.95
N ASP A 95 -9.47 -14.82 7.31
CA ASP A 95 -10.58 -15.76 7.05
C ASP A 95 -10.81 -15.97 5.54
N THR A 96 -10.60 -14.93 4.71
CA THR A 96 -10.76 -15.00 3.24
C THR A 96 -9.47 -15.36 2.50
N GLU A 97 -8.36 -15.50 3.22
CA GLU A 97 -7.03 -15.71 2.63
C GLU A 97 -6.70 -14.65 1.58
N THR A 98 -6.96 -13.39 1.92
CA THR A 98 -6.76 -12.24 1.03
C THR A 98 -5.30 -12.11 0.59
N ASP A 99 -5.07 -11.82 -0.70
CA ASP A 99 -3.74 -11.57 -1.27
C ASP A 99 -3.32 -10.09 -1.14
N LEU A 100 -4.31 -9.18 -1.14
CA LEU A 100 -4.09 -7.74 -1.07
C LEU A 100 -5.19 -7.06 -0.26
N ILE A 101 -4.81 -6.31 0.77
CA ILE A 101 -5.72 -5.41 1.49
C ILE A 101 -5.60 -4.01 0.88
N ILE A 102 -6.72 -3.40 0.52
CA ILE A 102 -6.78 -1.99 0.11
C ILE A 102 -7.60 -1.23 1.15
N MET A 103 -7.04 -0.15 1.67
CA MET A 103 -7.78 0.69 2.61
C MET A 103 -7.30 2.13 2.60
N GLY A 104 -8.20 3.01 3.03
CA GLY A 104 -7.93 4.42 3.21
C GLY A 104 -6.95 4.69 4.35
N SER A 105 -6.15 5.71 4.19
CA SER A 105 -5.33 6.27 5.25
C SER A 105 -5.55 7.78 5.33
N ARG A 106 -5.33 8.36 6.51
CA ARG A 106 -5.48 9.81 6.69
C ARG A 106 -4.33 10.56 6.05
N GLY A 107 -4.63 11.65 5.37
CA GLY A 107 -3.64 12.53 4.73
C GLY A 107 -2.80 13.34 5.73
N LEU A 108 -1.69 13.88 5.22
CA LEU A 108 -0.69 14.64 6.00
C LEU A 108 -1.21 15.93 6.65
N LYS A 109 -2.34 16.47 6.19
CA LYS A 109 -2.93 17.70 6.72
C LYS A 109 -3.52 17.55 8.12
N ARG A 110 -3.57 16.34 8.68
CA ARG A 110 -4.09 16.07 10.01
C ARG A 110 -2.98 16.00 11.06
N LEU A 111 -3.31 16.34 12.30
CA LEU A 111 -2.37 16.32 13.42
C LEU A 111 -1.76 14.92 13.61
N GLN A 112 -0.47 14.86 13.89
CA GLN A 112 0.30 13.63 14.03
C GLN A 112 -0.32 12.65 15.06
N SER A 113 -0.87 13.16 16.17
CA SER A 113 -1.58 12.36 17.18
C SER A 113 -2.81 11.60 16.64
N ILE A 114 -3.42 12.09 15.54
CA ILE A 114 -4.55 11.43 14.88
C ILE A 114 -4.07 10.31 13.95
N LEU A 115 -2.84 10.40 13.47
CA LEU A 115 -2.23 9.38 12.62
C LEU A 115 -1.82 8.14 13.43
N GLU A 116 -1.39 8.33 14.68
CA GLU A 116 -0.85 7.28 15.55
C GLU A 116 -1.87 6.22 15.98
N ASN A 117 -3.18 6.52 16.01
CA ASN A 117 -4.26 5.61 16.41
C ASN A 117 -5.19 5.21 15.27
N SER A 118 -4.73 5.29 14.01
CA SER A 118 -5.58 5.00 12.87
C SER A 118 -5.83 3.49 12.68
N VAL A 119 -7.01 3.14 12.16
CA VAL A 119 -7.35 1.76 11.80
C VAL A 119 -6.31 1.18 10.84
N SER A 120 -5.93 1.96 9.82
CA SER A 120 -4.94 1.53 8.82
C SER A 120 -3.57 1.24 9.41
N GLN A 121 -3.14 1.99 10.43
CA GLN A 121 -1.90 1.70 11.13
C GLN A 121 -1.96 0.37 11.89
N TYR A 122 -3.04 0.16 12.63
CA TYR A 122 -3.25 -1.07 13.38
C TYR A 122 -3.31 -2.29 12.45
N VAL A 123 -4.09 -2.20 11.38
CA VAL A 123 -4.18 -3.26 10.37
C VAL A 123 -2.79 -3.52 9.75
N PHE A 124 -2.06 -2.47 9.40
CA PHE A 124 -0.70 -2.60 8.87
C PHE A 124 0.25 -3.34 9.84
N GLN A 125 0.15 -3.13 11.14
CA GLN A 125 1.01 -3.80 12.11
C GLN A 125 0.66 -5.28 12.30
N LEU A 126 -0.62 -5.65 12.19
CA LEU A 126 -1.09 -7.00 12.50
C LEU A 126 -1.32 -7.89 11.28
N ALA A 127 -1.66 -7.32 10.13
CA ALA A 127 -1.87 -8.10 8.92
C ALA A 127 -0.53 -8.61 8.36
N SER A 128 -0.50 -9.89 7.95
CA SER A 128 0.64 -10.49 7.23
C SER A 128 0.53 -10.36 5.72
N ARG A 129 -0.49 -9.68 5.25
CA ARG A 129 -0.80 -9.53 3.83
C ARG A 129 -0.23 -8.24 3.26
N PRO A 130 0.11 -8.19 1.97
CA PRO A 130 0.37 -6.94 1.27
C PRO A 130 -0.77 -5.95 1.46
N MET A 131 -0.41 -4.67 1.57
CA MET A 131 -1.39 -3.64 1.89
C MET A 131 -1.17 -2.39 1.03
N LEU A 132 -2.19 -1.99 0.29
CA LEU A 132 -2.24 -0.73 -0.44
C LEU A 132 -2.95 0.33 0.40
N LEU A 133 -2.24 1.38 0.72
CA LEU A 133 -2.75 2.54 1.45
C LEU A 133 -3.00 3.71 0.51
N VAL A 134 -4.23 4.19 0.50
CA VAL A 134 -4.67 5.33 -0.31
C VAL A 134 -5.04 6.48 0.63
N LYS A 135 -4.33 7.60 0.54
CA LYS A 135 -4.61 8.76 1.39
C LYS A 135 -5.87 9.49 0.94
N ASP A 136 -6.65 10.00 1.91
CA ASP A 136 -7.92 10.68 1.68
C ASP A 136 -7.77 12.06 1.00
N ASP A 137 -6.56 12.63 0.96
CA ASP A 137 -6.23 13.91 0.34
C ASP A 137 -5.41 13.79 -0.96
N ILE A 138 -5.21 12.54 -1.45
CA ILE A 138 -4.45 12.26 -2.67
C ILE A 138 -5.38 11.60 -3.69
N TYR A 139 -5.49 12.23 -4.84
CA TYR A 139 -6.25 11.73 -5.97
C TYR A 139 -5.34 11.36 -7.14
N VAL A 140 -5.32 10.09 -7.51
CA VAL A 140 -4.61 9.56 -8.67
C VAL A 140 -5.61 9.36 -9.80
N LYS A 141 -5.40 10.02 -10.93
CA LYS A 141 -6.28 9.89 -12.11
C LYS A 141 -5.94 8.66 -12.96
N ARG A 142 -4.66 8.28 -12.96
CA ARG A 142 -4.13 7.19 -13.76
C ARG A 142 -2.79 6.75 -13.20
N ILE A 143 -2.54 5.46 -13.21
CA ILE A 143 -1.23 4.91 -12.86
C ILE A 143 -0.37 4.88 -14.13
N ASN A 144 0.65 5.70 -14.21
CA ASN A 144 1.64 5.71 -15.29
C ASN A 144 3.06 5.49 -14.77
N ARG A 145 3.37 6.08 -13.61
CA ARG A 145 4.69 6.05 -13.00
C ARG A 145 4.65 5.27 -11.70
N VAL A 146 5.25 4.10 -11.73
CA VAL A 146 5.36 3.22 -10.57
C VAL A 146 6.79 3.30 -10.04
N MET A 147 6.96 3.66 -8.79
CA MET A 147 8.24 3.67 -8.11
C MET A 147 8.39 2.45 -7.21
N VAL A 148 9.55 1.83 -7.23
CA VAL A 148 9.90 0.76 -6.32
C VAL A 148 11.18 1.12 -5.57
N ALA A 149 11.10 1.09 -4.24
CA ALA A 149 12.27 1.19 -3.38
C ALA A 149 12.85 -0.21 -3.16
N ILE A 150 14.12 -0.37 -3.51
CA ILE A 150 14.82 -1.65 -3.46
C ILE A 150 16.00 -1.60 -2.50
N ASP A 151 16.25 -2.73 -1.85
CA ASP A 151 17.39 -2.99 -1.00
C ASP A 151 17.90 -4.43 -1.21
N GLN A 152 18.76 -4.93 -0.34
CA GLN A 152 19.29 -6.30 -0.43
C GLN A 152 18.40 -7.34 0.26
N SER A 153 17.21 -6.99 0.74
CA SER A 153 16.32 -7.92 1.43
C SER A 153 15.65 -8.91 0.47
N GLU A 154 15.25 -10.06 0.98
CA GLU A 154 14.48 -11.04 0.20
C GLU A 154 13.12 -10.46 -0.26
N THR A 155 12.50 -9.62 0.57
CA THR A 155 11.25 -8.92 0.22
C THR A 155 11.43 -7.97 -0.96
N ALA A 156 12.63 -7.43 -1.19
CA ALA A 156 12.90 -6.54 -2.33
C ALA A 156 12.71 -7.26 -3.68
N LYS A 157 13.00 -8.56 -3.75
CA LYS A 157 12.81 -9.35 -4.98
C LYS A 157 11.33 -9.48 -5.33
N ASP A 158 10.49 -9.81 -4.35
CA ASP A 158 9.04 -9.93 -4.54
C ASP A 158 8.41 -8.56 -4.86
N THR A 159 8.90 -7.51 -4.20
CA THR A 159 8.50 -6.13 -4.44
C THR A 159 8.81 -5.68 -5.86
N LEU A 160 10.02 -5.97 -6.35
CA LEU A 160 10.44 -5.68 -7.71
C LEU A 160 9.62 -6.46 -8.73
N ALA A 161 9.41 -7.77 -8.51
CA ALA A 161 8.63 -8.62 -9.40
C ALA A 161 7.19 -8.10 -9.57
N LEU A 162 6.57 -7.67 -8.47
CA LEU A 162 5.24 -7.08 -8.51
C LEU A 162 5.24 -5.73 -9.25
N ALA A 163 6.23 -4.86 -9.01
CA ALA A 163 6.35 -3.59 -9.71
C ALA A 163 6.52 -3.76 -11.21
N LEU A 164 7.40 -4.67 -11.63
CA LEU A 164 7.63 -4.99 -13.04
C LEU A 164 6.36 -5.51 -13.71
N LYS A 165 5.61 -6.37 -13.02
CA LYS A 165 4.34 -6.91 -13.51
C LYS A 165 3.32 -5.79 -13.72
N ILE A 166 3.14 -4.91 -12.75
CA ILE A 166 2.22 -3.77 -12.83
C ILE A 166 2.62 -2.84 -13.99
N VAL A 167 3.90 -2.45 -14.07
CA VAL A 167 4.36 -1.52 -15.12
C VAL A 167 4.21 -2.12 -16.52
N LYS A 168 4.44 -3.43 -16.67
CA LYS A 168 4.27 -4.13 -17.94
C LYS A 168 2.82 -4.06 -18.45
N ASP A 169 1.85 -4.05 -17.56
CA ASP A 169 0.43 -3.94 -17.90
C ASP A 169 0.02 -2.52 -18.32
N ILE A 170 0.84 -1.53 -17.99
CA ILE A 170 0.53 -0.12 -18.25
C ILE A 170 1.13 0.31 -19.59
N LYS A 171 0.28 0.66 -20.55
CA LYS A 171 0.74 1.17 -21.85
C LYS A 171 1.52 2.49 -21.66
N GLY A 172 2.81 2.46 -21.98
CA GLY A 172 3.71 3.60 -21.78
C GLY A 172 4.09 3.84 -20.31
N GLY A 173 3.89 2.83 -19.45
CA GLY A 173 4.29 2.87 -18.05
C GLY A 173 5.79 3.09 -17.87
N GLN A 174 6.15 3.79 -16.79
CA GLN A 174 7.53 4.06 -16.42
C GLN A 174 7.82 3.49 -15.02
N LEU A 175 8.89 2.70 -14.93
CA LEU A 175 9.42 2.22 -13.65
C LEU A 175 10.45 3.22 -13.11
N VAL A 176 10.31 3.60 -11.84
CA VAL A 176 11.34 4.36 -11.12
C VAL A 176 11.96 3.43 -10.08
N LEU A 177 13.24 3.09 -10.27
CA LEU A 177 14.02 2.30 -9.32
C LEU A 177 14.72 3.25 -8.36
N VAL A 178 14.53 3.05 -7.06
CA VAL A 178 15.18 3.87 -6.03
C VAL A 178 15.90 2.97 -5.04
N HIS A 179 17.20 3.22 -4.87
CA HIS A 179 18.02 2.65 -3.79
C HIS A 179 18.65 3.80 -3.02
N THR A 180 18.52 3.79 -1.70
CA THR A 180 19.13 4.80 -0.83
C THR A 180 20.23 4.17 0.00
N ASN A 181 21.43 4.73 -0.10
CA ASN A 181 22.55 4.30 0.74
C ASN A 181 22.76 5.32 1.87
N PRO A 182 22.36 5.02 3.11
CA PRO A 182 22.49 5.94 4.25
C PRO A 182 23.94 6.21 4.64
N ASP A 183 24.86 5.31 4.30
CA ASP A 183 26.28 5.38 4.65
C ASP A 183 27.08 6.16 3.59
N MET A 184 26.49 6.43 2.44
CA MET A 184 27.15 7.19 1.37
C MET A 184 27.10 8.67 1.71
N LYS A 185 28.24 9.20 2.19
CA LYS A 185 28.44 10.64 2.36
C LYS A 185 29.38 11.11 1.26
N LEU A 186 28.83 11.79 0.27
CA LEU A 186 29.67 12.50 -0.70
C LEU A 186 30.43 13.63 0.00
N LYS A 187 31.71 13.74 -0.29
CA LYS A 187 32.47 14.94 0.08
C LYS A 187 32.02 16.11 -0.79
N PRO A 188 32.16 17.35 -0.29
CA PRO A 188 31.87 18.52 -1.12
C PRO A 188 32.64 18.46 -2.44
N GLY A 189 31.92 18.42 -3.56
CA GLY A 189 32.49 18.35 -4.92
C GLY A 189 32.55 16.93 -5.52
N GLU A 190 32.24 15.86 -4.78
CA GLU A 190 32.04 14.53 -5.35
C GLU A 190 30.70 14.46 -6.07
N ILE A 191 30.69 13.88 -7.28
CA ILE A 191 29.46 13.61 -8.04
C ILE A 191 28.93 12.27 -7.56
N ALA A 192 27.62 12.16 -7.29
CA ALA A 192 26.97 10.89 -7.01
C ALA A 192 27.35 9.86 -8.08
N GLY A 193 27.67 8.64 -7.66
CA GLY A 193 27.98 7.54 -8.56
C GLY A 193 26.82 7.31 -9.56
N ASN A 194 27.14 6.70 -10.69
CA ASN A 194 26.12 6.33 -11.65
C ASN A 194 25.14 5.31 -11.03
N PRO A 195 23.84 5.63 -10.88
CA PRO A 195 22.88 4.68 -10.31
C PRO A 195 22.82 3.34 -11.05
N GLU A 196 23.18 3.30 -12.34
CA GLU A 196 23.23 2.07 -13.13
C GLU A 196 24.41 1.14 -12.80
N GLU A 197 25.37 1.63 -11.98
CA GLU A 197 26.51 0.86 -11.50
C GLU A 197 26.32 0.41 -10.02
N ASP A 198 25.23 0.82 -9.38
CA ASP A 198 24.89 0.41 -8.04
C ASP A 198 24.62 -1.09 -7.97
N PRO A 199 25.38 -1.88 -7.16
CA PRO A 199 25.24 -3.33 -7.11
C PRO A 199 23.84 -3.82 -6.73
N VAL A 200 23.06 -3.02 -5.99
CA VAL A 200 21.68 -3.34 -5.61
C VAL A 200 20.73 -3.10 -6.79
N MET A 201 21.01 -2.08 -7.60
CA MET A 201 20.15 -1.72 -8.73
C MET A 201 20.44 -2.51 -10.00
N VAL A 202 21.66 -2.94 -10.22
CA VAL A 202 22.08 -3.67 -11.44
C VAL A 202 21.16 -4.86 -11.76
N PRO A 203 20.80 -5.76 -10.83
CA PRO A 203 19.89 -6.86 -11.13
C PRO A 203 18.48 -6.37 -11.52
N ALA A 204 17.96 -5.35 -10.84
CA ALA A 204 16.65 -4.78 -11.11
C ALA A 204 16.58 -4.10 -12.49
N ILE A 205 17.62 -3.38 -12.84
CA ILE A 205 17.78 -2.75 -14.15
C ILE A 205 17.85 -3.82 -15.26
N ALA A 206 18.57 -4.90 -15.03
CA ALA A 206 18.68 -6.00 -15.99
C ALA A 206 17.30 -6.64 -16.26
N GLU A 207 16.48 -6.87 -15.22
CA GLU A 207 15.14 -7.40 -15.38
C GLU A 207 14.21 -6.41 -16.11
N ALA A 208 14.28 -5.12 -15.79
CA ALA A 208 13.51 -4.10 -16.51
C ALA A 208 13.88 -4.04 -18.01
N LYS A 209 15.17 -4.07 -18.34
CA LYS A 209 15.67 -4.12 -19.72
C LYS A 209 15.19 -5.37 -20.45
N LYS A 210 15.29 -6.54 -19.82
CA LYS A 210 14.83 -7.83 -20.37
C LYS A 210 13.34 -7.82 -20.73
N LEU A 211 12.52 -7.14 -19.92
CA LEU A 211 11.08 -7.01 -20.15
C LEU A 211 10.71 -5.84 -21.10
N GLY A 212 11.68 -5.06 -21.58
CA GLY A 212 11.45 -3.88 -22.41
C GLY A 212 10.74 -2.74 -21.68
N ILE A 213 10.84 -2.68 -20.34
CA ILE A 213 10.22 -1.67 -19.52
C ILE A 213 11.07 -0.40 -19.51
N SER A 214 10.43 0.76 -19.78
CA SER A 214 11.08 2.06 -19.61
C SER A 214 11.33 2.30 -18.12
N TYR A 215 12.57 2.61 -17.76
CA TYR A 215 12.94 2.83 -16.37
C TYR A 215 13.76 4.10 -16.16
N LYS A 216 13.78 4.57 -14.93
CA LYS A 216 14.68 5.59 -14.40
C LYS A 216 15.27 5.07 -13.10
N ALA A 217 16.59 5.07 -12.97
CA ALA A 217 17.31 4.65 -11.77
C ALA A 217 17.80 5.87 -11.00
N ILE A 218 17.59 5.90 -9.68
CA ILE A 218 17.96 7.02 -8.80
C ILE A 218 18.53 6.46 -7.51
N ALA A 219 19.73 6.90 -7.14
CA ALA A 219 20.41 6.56 -5.91
C ALA A 219 20.65 7.82 -5.06
N PRO A 220 19.62 8.35 -4.37
CA PRO A 220 19.75 9.56 -3.59
C PRO A 220 20.47 9.29 -2.26
N GLU A 221 21.26 10.27 -1.84
CA GLU A 221 21.92 10.23 -0.54
C GLU A 221 21.02 10.72 0.59
N GLY A 222 21.26 10.25 1.78
CA GLY A 222 20.61 10.70 3.00
C GLY A 222 19.65 9.66 3.58
N LYS A 223 18.78 10.09 4.48
CA LYS A 223 17.88 9.21 5.20
C LYS A 223 16.88 8.56 4.24
N PRO A 224 16.81 7.21 4.19
CA PRO A 224 16.02 6.49 3.20
C PRO A 224 14.56 6.97 3.09
N GLY A 225 13.85 7.08 4.21
CA GLY A 225 12.44 7.48 4.21
C GLY A 225 12.22 8.87 3.62
N GLU A 226 13.04 9.85 4.02
CA GLU A 226 12.97 11.22 3.52
C GLU A 226 13.25 11.28 2.01
N ARG A 227 14.28 10.56 1.55
CA ARG A 227 14.70 10.59 0.13
C ARG A 227 13.73 9.85 -0.77
N ILE A 228 13.18 8.71 -0.34
CA ILE A 228 12.15 7.99 -1.10
C ILE A 228 10.91 8.88 -1.27
N CYS A 229 10.43 9.51 -0.21
CA CYS A 229 9.28 10.42 -0.29
C CYS A 229 9.57 11.63 -1.19
N GLN A 230 10.77 12.22 -1.09
CA GLN A 230 11.19 13.34 -1.94
C GLN A 230 11.23 12.96 -3.42
N VAL A 231 11.84 11.83 -3.77
CA VAL A 231 11.89 11.34 -5.16
C VAL A 231 10.49 11.04 -5.69
N ALA A 232 9.60 10.48 -4.84
CA ALA A 232 8.21 10.23 -5.22
C ALA A 232 7.48 11.53 -5.57
N GLU A 233 7.71 12.59 -4.80
CA GLU A 233 7.14 13.93 -5.02
C GLU A 233 7.74 14.58 -6.28
N ASP A 234 9.06 14.67 -6.38
CA ASP A 234 9.76 15.34 -7.49
C ASP A 234 9.40 14.73 -8.85
N LEU A 235 9.13 13.42 -8.87
CA LEU A 235 8.77 12.70 -10.09
C LEU A 235 7.27 12.52 -10.28
N ASN A 236 6.43 13.04 -9.39
CA ASN A 236 4.98 12.84 -9.42
C ASN A 236 4.64 11.36 -9.61
N VAL A 237 5.08 10.50 -8.68
CA VAL A 237 4.85 9.07 -8.69
C VAL A 237 3.37 8.77 -8.42
N ASP A 238 2.77 7.89 -9.21
CA ASP A 238 1.35 7.52 -9.07
C ASP A 238 1.14 6.33 -8.11
N LEU A 239 2.17 5.47 -7.97
CA LEU A 239 2.16 4.33 -7.05
C LEU A 239 3.59 4.04 -6.57
N LEU A 240 3.78 4.07 -5.26
CA LEU A 240 5.03 3.67 -4.60
C LEU A 240 4.90 2.26 -4.05
N ILE A 241 5.84 1.39 -4.39
CA ILE A 241 5.90 0.00 -3.92
C ILE A 241 7.15 -0.18 -3.05
N LEU A 242 6.96 -0.74 -1.88
CA LEU A 242 8.01 -0.89 -0.87
C LEU A 242 7.89 -2.23 -0.16
N GLY A 243 9.01 -2.93 0.00
CA GLY A 243 9.10 -4.11 0.87
C GLY A 243 8.91 -3.71 2.34
N SER A 244 8.14 -4.47 3.06
CA SER A 244 7.93 -4.30 4.49
C SER A 244 8.11 -5.65 5.19
N PRO A 245 9.07 -5.78 6.12
CA PRO A 245 9.24 -7.03 6.84
C PRO A 245 7.97 -7.38 7.63
N ASP A 246 7.67 -8.67 7.76
CA ASP A 246 6.62 -9.11 8.67
C ASP A 246 7.05 -8.82 10.11
N ARG A 247 6.28 -8.00 10.78
CA ARG A 247 6.56 -7.55 12.14
C ARG A 247 5.53 -8.04 13.13
N ARG A 248 5.03 -9.26 12.98
CA ARG A 248 4.21 -9.83 14.04
C ARG A 248 5.09 -10.03 15.30
N PRO A 249 5.01 -9.17 16.31
CA PRO A 249 5.55 -9.56 17.60
C PRO A 249 4.66 -10.70 18.09
N THR A 250 5.20 -11.89 18.18
CA THR A 250 4.54 -13.08 18.75
C THR A 250 3.98 -12.81 20.16
N ILE A 251 4.38 -11.72 20.78
CA ILE A 251 4.05 -11.30 22.15
C ILE A 251 3.04 -10.12 22.18
N ALA A 252 2.80 -9.41 21.05
CA ALA A 252 2.07 -8.13 21.08
C ALA A 252 0.53 -8.26 21.14
N LYS A 253 -0.04 -9.45 21.07
CA LYS A 253 -1.49 -9.63 21.25
C LYS A 253 -2.00 -9.23 22.66
N GLY A 254 -1.13 -8.81 23.56
CA GLY A 254 -1.47 -8.46 24.94
C GLY A 254 -0.74 -7.26 25.53
N LEU A 255 0.03 -6.48 24.77
CA LEU A 255 0.75 -5.33 25.31
C LEU A 255 0.00 -4.01 25.07
N PRO A 256 -0.25 -3.21 26.13
CA PRO A 256 -0.91 -1.91 26.00
C PRO A 256 -0.09 -0.82 25.33
N ASP A 257 1.16 -1.07 24.95
CA ASP A 257 2.14 -0.10 24.44
C ASP A 257 2.61 -0.43 23.02
N LEU A 258 1.68 -0.85 22.15
CA LEU A 258 1.96 -0.96 20.70
C LEU A 258 2.48 0.36 20.10
N ASP A 259 2.08 1.49 20.67
CA ASP A 259 2.46 2.83 20.20
C ASP A 259 3.97 3.13 20.34
N ARG A 260 4.66 2.49 21.28
CA ARG A 260 6.11 2.66 21.50
C ARG A 260 6.99 1.87 20.51
N LEU A 261 6.42 0.83 19.88
CA LEU A 261 7.08 0.05 18.84
C LEU A 261 6.84 0.63 17.44
N LEU A 262 5.96 1.63 17.35
CA LEU A 262 5.47 2.24 16.13
C LEU A 262 6.29 3.49 15.80
N GLY A 263 6.86 3.55 14.63
CA GLY A 263 7.38 4.82 14.08
C GLY A 263 8.88 4.87 13.74
N GLN A 264 9.60 3.76 13.81
CA GLN A 264 11.05 3.76 13.50
C GLN A 264 11.42 3.03 12.21
N SER A 265 10.45 2.42 11.48
CA SER A 265 10.78 1.72 10.25
C SER A 265 10.63 2.59 9.01
N LEU A 266 11.39 2.23 7.98
CA LEU A 266 11.26 2.83 6.65
C LEU A 266 9.82 2.81 6.14
N SER A 267 9.13 1.67 6.25
CA SER A 267 7.74 1.52 5.81
C SER A 267 6.76 2.38 6.63
N ASP A 268 7.00 2.56 7.94
CA ASP A 268 6.18 3.46 8.76
C ASP A 268 6.37 4.93 8.33
N TYR A 269 7.61 5.34 8.08
CA TYR A 269 7.87 6.69 7.58
C TYR A 269 7.20 6.93 6.22
N VAL A 270 7.45 6.05 5.26
CA VAL A 270 6.96 6.21 3.88
C VAL A 270 5.42 6.21 3.84
N ARG A 271 4.72 5.30 4.55
CA ARG A 271 3.25 5.29 4.56
C ARG A 271 2.63 6.58 5.11
N VAL A 272 3.36 7.27 6.03
CA VAL A 272 2.90 8.54 6.61
C VAL A 272 3.22 9.70 5.67
N TYR A 273 4.43 9.77 5.14
CA TYR A 273 4.94 10.98 4.48
C TYR A 273 4.90 10.96 2.95
N ALA A 274 4.75 9.80 2.30
CA ALA A 274 4.61 9.78 0.84
C ALA A 274 3.36 10.55 0.38
N ASN A 275 3.47 11.28 -0.72
CA ASN A 275 2.39 12.04 -1.35
C ASN A 275 1.69 11.28 -2.48
N CYS A 276 1.82 9.97 -2.51
CA CYS A 276 1.17 9.05 -3.43
C CYS A 276 0.65 7.80 -2.68
N PRO A 277 -0.22 6.98 -3.29
CA PRO A 277 -0.57 5.66 -2.78
C PRO A 277 0.66 4.78 -2.55
N VAL A 278 0.65 4.04 -1.45
CA VAL A 278 1.79 3.19 -1.04
C VAL A 278 1.35 1.74 -0.94
N LEU A 279 1.95 0.88 -1.74
CA LEU A 279 1.79 -0.57 -1.68
C LEU A 279 2.95 -1.17 -0.87
N LEU A 280 2.64 -1.67 0.31
CA LEU A 280 3.56 -2.33 1.22
C LEU A 280 3.49 -3.83 0.97
N VAL A 281 4.58 -4.38 0.44
CA VAL A 281 4.68 -5.80 0.09
C VAL A 281 5.23 -6.56 1.28
N ARG A 282 4.55 -7.64 1.65
CA ARG A 282 4.99 -8.58 2.68
C ARG A 282 5.10 -9.96 2.09
N THR A 283 6.14 -10.66 2.44
CA THR A 283 6.26 -12.09 2.14
C THR A 283 5.70 -12.84 3.33
N PRO A 284 4.62 -13.61 3.18
CA PRO A 284 4.13 -14.48 4.25
C PRO A 284 5.25 -15.44 4.69
N THR A 285 5.53 -15.50 5.96
CA THR A 285 6.46 -16.47 6.57
C THR A 285 5.78 -17.80 6.78
#